data_a085e100284e81d51e740b8e5a6d7a2e
#
_entry.id   a085e100284e81d51e740b8e5a6d7a2e
#
_cell.length_a   1.000
_cell.length_b   1.000
_cell.length_c   1.000
_cell.angle_alpha   90.00
_cell.angle_beta   90.00
_cell.angle_gamma   90.00
#
_symmetry.space_group_name_H-M   'P 1'
#
loop_
_entity.id
_entity.type
_entity.pdbx_description
1 polymer ?
#
loop_
_entity_poly.entity_id
_entity_poly.type
_entity_poly.pdbx_seq_one_letter_code
_entity_poly.pdbx_strand_id
1 'polypeptide(L)'
;INGWCAGKTNNCIPKVLNEIPETARLYLLNALYFKGIWKNQFKKSDTAEEAFTNADGSKSTVHMMNLRDERFNYAENEYFSMAELPYGNEAFSMVVLLPAEGKSLDECLPQLNDERWGEWNSSLSSSALNLKLPRFEMEYDKELIDDMMAMGMQEAFTPSADFSGMADEDLFISLLQQFTYV
;
A
#
# COMPACT_ATOMS: atom_id res chain seq x y z
N ILE A 1 -7.64 -21.44 8.70
CA ILE A 1 -7.56 -20.00 8.42
C ILE A 1 -6.17 -19.67 7.85
N ASN A 2 -5.09 -19.81 8.63
CA ASN A 2 -3.73 -19.44 8.17
C ASN A 2 -3.34 -20.13 6.85
N GLY A 3 -3.58 -21.44 6.72
CA GLY A 3 -3.29 -22.17 5.48
C GLY A 3 -4.11 -21.70 4.28
N TRP A 4 -5.33 -21.19 4.49
CA TRP A 4 -6.14 -20.60 3.45
C TRP A 4 -5.55 -19.26 2.99
N CYS A 5 -5.17 -18.37 3.92
CA CYS A 5 -4.51 -17.10 3.61
C CYS A 5 -3.18 -17.33 2.87
N ALA A 6 -2.34 -18.22 3.36
CA ALA A 6 -1.10 -18.61 2.70
C ALA A 6 -1.34 -19.09 1.26
N GLY A 7 -2.32 -19.96 1.07
CA GLY A 7 -2.66 -20.47 -0.26
C GLY A 7 -3.22 -19.40 -1.22
N LYS A 8 -3.95 -18.40 -0.71
CA LYS A 8 -4.50 -17.30 -1.52
C LYS A 8 -3.51 -16.19 -1.83
N THR A 9 -2.44 -16.09 -1.05
CA THR A 9 -1.44 -15.03 -1.17
C THR A 9 -0.07 -15.55 -1.62
N ASN A 10 -0.01 -16.74 -2.20
CA ASN A 10 1.25 -17.38 -2.63
C ASN A 10 2.31 -17.43 -1.51
N ASN A 11 1.89 -17.72 -0.28
CA ASN A 11 2.66 -17.70 0.96
C ASN A 11 3.21 -16.33 1.39
N CYS A 12 2.79 -15.23 0.77
CA CYS A 12 3.20 -13.89 1.21
C CYS A 12 2.56 -13.51 2.55
N ILE A 13 1.36 -14.03 2.85
CA ILE A 13 0.71 -13.87 4.16
C ILE A 13 0.50 -15.26 4.77
N PRO A 14 1.54 -15.83 5.39
CA PRO A 14 1.49 -17.21 5.89
C PRO A 14 0.69 -17.37 7.19
N LYS A 15 0.52 -16.28 7.94
CA LYS A 15 -0.12 -16.31 9.26
C LYS A 15 -0.84 -15.00 9.56
N VAL A 16 -2.15 -15.09 9.85
CA VAL A 16 -3.02 -13.97 10.23
C VAL A 16 -3.57 -14.11 11.64
N LEU A 17 -3.61 -15.35 12.18
CA LEU A 17 -4.08 -15.64 13.53
C LEU A 17 -3.06 -16.48 14.29
N ASN A 18 -2.79 -16.09 15.53
CA ASN A 18 -1.98 -16.89 16.46
C ASN A 18 -2.82 -17.99 17.10
N GLU A 19 -4.02 -17.64 17.55
CA GLU A 19 -4.97 -18.53 18.20
C GLU A 19 -6.40 -18.15 17.84
N ILE A 20 -7.33 -19.04 18.05
CA ILE A 20 -8.77 -18.79 17.94
C ILE A 20 -9.34 -18.81 19.35
N PRO A 21 -9.80 -17.67 19.90
CA PRO A 21 -10.45 -17.64 21.20
C PRO A 21 -11.69 -18.54 21.23
N GLU A 22 -11.95 -19.21 22.35
CA GLU A 22 -13.14 -20.07 22.52
C GLU A 22 -14.46 -19.30 22.37
N THR A 23 -14.42 -17.99 22.63
CA THR A 23 -15.56 -17.08 22.48
C THR A 23 -15.81 -16.64 21.03
N ALA A 24 -14.89 -16.91 20.11
CA ALA A 24 -15.08 -16.55 18.71
C ALA A 24 -16.25 -17.31 18.08
N ARG A 25 -17.09 -16.59 17.33
CA ARG A 25 -18.27 -17.14 16.64
C ARG A 25 -18.18 -17.02 15.13
N LEU A 26 -17.59 -15.93 14.64
CA LEU A 26 -17.52 -15.63 13.21
C LEU A 26 -16.18 -15.01 12.84
N TYR A 27 -15.65 -15.41 11.69
CA TYR A 27 -14.50 -14.78 11.06
C TYR A 27 -14.86 -14.38 9.62
N LEU A 28 -14.68 -13.12 9.31
CA LEU A 28 -14.71 -12.63 7.93
C LEU A 28 -13.26 -12.42 7.49
N LEU A 29 -12.88 -13.03 6.37
CA LEU A 29 -11.51 -13.03 5.88
C LEU A 29 -11.48 -12.58 4.43
N ASN A 30 -10.61 -11.63 4.15
CA ASN A 30 -10.23 -11.25 2.80
C ASN A 30 -8.73 -11.40 2.65
N ALA A 31 -8.28 -12.01 1.56
CA ALA A 31 -6.87 -12.14 1.23
C ALA A 31 -6.66 -11.69 -0.22
N LEU A 32 -5.91 -10.61 -0.37
CA LEU A 32 -5.60 -10.03 -1.66
C LEU A 32 -4.13 -10.31 -1.99
N TYR A 33 -3.90 -10.82 -3.19
CA TYR A 33 -2.56 -11.01 -3.75
C TYR A 33 -2.48 -10.33 -5.11
N PHE A 34 -1.49 -9.46 -5.26
CA PHE A 34 -1.19 -8.82 -6.53
C PHE A 34 0.25 -9.12 -6.93
N LYS A 35 0.44 -9.56 -8.18
CA LYS A 35 1.76 -9.72 -8.80
C LYS A 35 1.69 -9.17 -10.21
N GLY A 36 2.29 -8.00 -10.41
CA GLY A 36 2.40 -7.35 -11.72
C GLY A 36 3.83 -7.44 -12.26
N ILE A 37 3.96 -7.58 -13.58
CA ILE A 37 5.22 -7.38 -14.28
C ILE A 37 5.21 -5.96 -14.81
N TRP A 38 6.25 -5.20 -14.56
CA TRP A 38 6.38 -3.84 -15.09
C TRP A 38 6.33 -3.83 -16.61
N LYS A 39 5.64 -2.87 -17.21
CA LYS A 39 5.70 -2.65 -18.66
C LYS A 39 7.14 -2.35 -19.09
N ASN A 40 7.79 -1.42 -18.41
CA ASN A 40 9.21 -1.10 -18.56
C ASN A 40 9.99 -1.83 -17.47
N GLN A 41 10.57 -2.99 -17.81
CA GLN A 41 11.19 -3.88 -16.84
C GLN A 41 12.57 -3.38 -16.42
N PHE A 42 12.82 -3.35 -15.13
CA PHE A 42 14.16 -3.12 -14.58
C PHE A 42 15.06 -4.34 -14.83
N LYS A 43 16.21 -4.12 -15.44
CA LYS A 43 17.19 -5.17 -15.66
C LYS A 43 18.04 -5.36 -14.39
N LYS A 44 18.31 -6.61 -14.04
CA LYS A 44 19.20 -6.92 -12.90
C LYS A 44 20.60 -6.35 -13.07
N SER A 45 21.12 -6.29 -14.34
CA SER A 45 22.41 -5.68 -14.64
C SER A 45 22.51 -4.20 -14.31
N ASP A 46 21.37 -3.50 -14.29
CA ASP A 46 21.27 -2.06 -14.09
C ASP A 46 20.84 -1.72 -12.66
N THR A 47 20.81 -2.74 -11.79
CA THR A 47 20.56 -2.59 -10.35
C THR A 47 21.90 -2.60 -9.62
N ALA A 48 22.15 -1.57 -8.83
CA ALA A 48 23.38 -1.40 -8.07
C ALA A 48 23.09 -1.03 -6.62
N GLU A 49 24.05 -1.29 -5.73
CA GLU A 49 24.00 -0.76 -4.36
C GLU A 49 24.27 0.74 -4.38
N GLU A 50 23.30 1.50 -3.89
CA GLU A 50 23.39 2.97 -3.76
C GLU A 50 22.96 3.41 -2.37
N ALA A 51 23.44 4.58 -1.95
CA ALA A 51 22.99 5.20 -0.70
C ALA A 51 21.59 5.79 -0.89
N PHE A 52 20.71 5.50 0.06
CA PHE A 52 19.37 6.07 0.17
C PHE A 52 19.26 6.89 1.45
N THR A 53 18.72 8.10 1.35
CA THR A 53 18.51 8.97 2.51
C THR A 53 17.14 8.70 3.09
N ASN A 54 17.10 8.22 4.34
CA ASN A 54 15.88 7.93 5.08
C ASN A 54 15.20 9.24 5.55
N ALA A 55 13.96 9.14 6.02
CA ALA A 55 13.19 10.29 6.52
C ALA A 55 13.85 11.02 7.70
N ASP A 56 14.60 10.29 8.54
CA ASP A 56 15.37 10.85 9.67
C ASP A 56 16.72 11.46 9.27
N GLY A 57 17.03 11.48 7.96
CA GLY A 57 18.30 11.96 7.40
C GLY A 57 19.44 10.95 7.46
N SER A 58 19.27 9.79 8.08
CA SER A 58 20.26 8.71 8.04
C SER A 58 20.38 8.12 6.63
N LYS A 59 21.47 7.39 6.37
CA LYS A 59 21.68 6.73 5.07
C LYS A 59 21.68 5.23 5.25
N SER A 60 20.95 4.56 4.36
CA SER A 60 20.97 3.11 4.20
C SER A 60 21.47 2.73 2.81
N THR A 61 22.05 1.55 2.68
CA THR A 61 22.41 0.98 1.37
C THR A 61 21.22 0.19 0.84
N VAL A 62 20.78 0.49 -0.37
CA VAL A 62 19.66 -0.18 -1.04
C VAL A 62 20.08 -0.71 -2.40
N HIS A 63 19.40 -1.74 -2.87
CA HIS A 63 19.51 -2.18 -4.27
C HIS A 63 18.67 -1.23 -5.14
N MET A 64 19.32 -0.26 -5.76
CA MET A 64 18.68 0.75 -6.59
C MET A 64 18.50 0.23 -8.01
N MET A 65 17.26 0.05 -8.41
CA MET A 65 16.87 -0.32 -9.78
C MET A 65 16.85 0.93 -10.66
N ASN A 66 17.40 0.81 -11.88
CA ASN A 66 17.55 1.94 -12.79
C ASN A 66 16.86 1.68 -14.13
N LEU A 67 16.13 2.66 -14.63
CA LEU A 67 15.66 2.79 -16.01
C LEU A 67 16.15 4.12 -16.59
N ARG A 68 16.66 4.10 -17.81
CA ARG A 68 17.20 5.30 -18.48
C ARG A 68 16.48 5.55 -19.78
N ASP A 69 16.19 6.84 -20.03
CA ASP A 69 15.54 7.33 -21.25
C ASP A 69 14.21 6.64 -21.58
N GLU A 70 13.51 6.16 -20.54
CA GLU A 70 12.20 5.52 -20.69
C GLU A 70 11.08 6.55 -20.55
N ARG A 71 9.96 6.29 -21.22
CA ARG A 71 8.80 7.17 -21.17
C ARG A 71 7.82 6.71 -20.11
N PHE A 72 7.47 7.66 -19.24
CA PHE A 72 6.45 7.53 -18.21
C PHE A 72 5.50 8.72 -18.25
N ASN A 73 4.29 8.55 -17.74
CA ASN A 73 3.45 9.66 -17.38
C ASN A 73 4.05 10.31 -16.12
N TYR A 74 4.38 11.58 -16.23
CA TYR A 74 5.09 12.33 -15.21
C TYR A 74 4.50 13.72 -15.04
N ALA A 75 4.51 14.22 -13.81
CA ALA A 75 4.19 15.60 -13.48
C ALA A 75 4.97 16.05 -12.26
N GLU A 76 5.16 17.35 -12.14
CA GLU A 76 5.70 18.02 -10.96
C GLU A 76 4.73 19.08 -10.47
N ASN A 77 4.67 19.25 -9.15
CA ASN A 77 4.00 20.35 -8.51
C ASN A 77 4.84 20.86 -7.32
N GLU A 78 4.31 21.80 -6.56
CA GLU A 78 5.03 22.37 -5.41
C GLU A 78 5.30 21.38 -4.27
N TYR A 79 4.66 20.20 -4.25
CA TYR A 79 4.75 19.20 -3.17
C TYR A 79 5.46 17.94 -3.61
N PHE A 80 5.23 17.48 -4.85
CA PHE A 80 5.70 16.19 -5.33
C PHE A 80 6.16 16.21 -6.77
N SER A 81 7.18 15.40 -7.07
CA SER A 81 7.38 14.80 -8.37
C SER A 81 6.62 13.49 -8.43
N MET A 82 5.83 13.27 -9.48
CA MET A 82 4.95 12.12 -9.64
C MET A 82 5.32 11.34 -10.90
N ALA A 83 5.44 10.03 -10.79
CA ALA A 83 5.66 9.15 -11.94
C ALA A 83 4.68 7.97 -11.89
N GLU A 84 3.99 7.71 -12.99
CA GLU A 84 3.12 6.56 -13.15
C GLU A 84 3.87 5.43 -13.86
N LEU A 85 3.99 4.30 -13.18
CA LEU A 85 4.66 3.09 -13.64
C LEU A 85 3.61 2.02 -14.00
N PRO A 86 3.29 1.83 -15.28
CA PRO A 86 2.29 0.84 -15.67
C PRO A 86 2.82 -0.59 -15.54
N TYR A 87 1.94 -1.50 -15.16
CA TYR A 87 2.18 -2.94 -15.25
C TYR A 87 1.84 -3.45 -16.66
N GLY A 88 2.41 -4.55 -17.05
CA GLY A 88 2.39 -5.25 -18.35
C GLY A 88 1.32 -4.88 -19.37
N ASN A 89 0.04 -5.08 -19.03
CA ASN A 89 -1.09 -4.79 -19.91
C ASN A 89 -1.73 -3.42 -19.68
N GLU A 90 -1.13 -2.58 -18.83
CA GLU A 90 -1.59 -1.22 -18.50
C GLU A 90 -2.98 -1.14 -17.82
N ALA A 91 -3.53 -2.29 -17.38
CA ALA A 91 -4.77 -2.29 -16.61
C ALA A 91 -4.59 -1.75 -15.18
N PHE A 92 -3.36 -1.80 -14.68
CA PHE A 92 -2.95 -1.27 -13.38
C PHE A 92 -1.63 -0.53 -13.52
N SER A 93 -1.45 0.50 -12.70
CA SER A 93 -0.20 1.22 -12.56
C SER A 93 0.12 1.50 -11.10
N MET A 94 1.39 1.70 -10.79
CA MET A 94 1.84 2.27 -9.53
C MET A 94 2.18 3.73 -9.76
N VAL A 95 1.64 4.61 -8.93
CA VAL A 95 2.07 6.01 -8.92
C VAL A 95 3.03 6.21 -7.76
N VAL A 96 4.23 6.67 -8.09
CA VAL A 96 5.27 7.00 -7.11
C VAL A 96 5.27 8.51 -6.91
N LEU A 97 5.18 8.93 -5.65
CA LEU A 97 5.23 10.33 -5.24
C LEU A 97 6.56 10.56 -4.52
N LEU A 98 7.37 11.45 -5.03
CA LEU A 98 8.61 11.87 -4.40
C LEU A 98 8.44 13.31 -3.91
N PRO A 99 8.62 13.61 -2.61
CA PRO A 99 8.57 15.00 -2.13
C PRO A 99 9.45 15.93 -2.96
N ALA A 100 8.94 17.13 -3.23
CA ALA A 100 9.68 18.15 -3.95
C ALA A 100 10.97 18.53 -3.21
N GLU A 101 11.97 18.98 -3.94
CA GLU A 101 13.27 19.32 -3.36
C GLU A 101 13.15 20.29 -2.17
N GLY A 102 13.78 19.93 -1.05
CA GLY A 102 13.75 20.71 0.18
C GLY A 102 12.50 20.52 1.04
N LYS A 103 11.55 19.68 0.66
CA LYS A 103 10.35 19.34 1.45
C LYS A 103 10.48 17.96 2.09
N SER A 104 9.92 17.83 3.28
CA SER A 104 9.78 16.53 3.94
C SER A 104 8.48 15.83 3.51
N LEU A 105 8.43 14.52 3.71
CA LEU A 105 7.20 13.74 3.47
C LEU A 105 6.04 14.22 4.37
N ASP A 106 6.33 14.55 5.63
CA ASP A 106 5.34 15.02 6.61
C ASP A 106 4.71 16.37 6.21
N GLU A 107 5.46 17.22 5.50
CA GLU A 107 4.92 18.47 4.95
C GLU A 107 4.04 18.24 3.73
N CYS A 108 4.36 17.23 2.93
CA CYS A 108 3.69 16.97 1.66
C CYS A 108 2.43 16.10 1.81
N LEU A 109 2.45 15.07 2.69
CA LEU A 109 1.34 14.14 2.86
C LEU A 109 -0.01 14.80 3.20
N PRO A 110 -0.11 15.82 4.08
CA PRO A 110 -1.37 16.49 4.36
C PRO A 110 -2.00 17.20 3.15
N GLN A 111 -1.20 17.41 2.10
CA GLN A 111 -1.68 18.03 0.87
C GLN A 111 -2.33 17.03 -0.09
N LEU A 112 -2.13 15.73 0.12
CA LEU A 112 -2.73 14.65 -0.67
C LEU A 112 -4.16 14.41 -0.17
N ASN A 113 -5.13 14.92 -0.93
CA ASN A 113 -6.56 14.70 -0.73
C ASN A 113 -7.24 14.39 -2.08
N ASP A 114 -8.51 14.01 -2.07
CA ASP A 114 -9.22 13.54 -3.27
C ASP A 114 -9.26 14.58 -4.39
N GLU A 115 -9.47 15.85 -4.06
CA GLU A 115 -9.54 16.93 -5.04
C GLU A 115 -8.18 17.13 -5.73
N ARG A 116 -7.12 17.30 -4.94
CA ARG A 116 -5.76 17.47 -5.46
C ARG A 116 -5.24 16.24 -6.16
N TRP A 117 -5.59 15.04 -5.66
CA TRP A 117 -5.24 13.80 -6.36
C TRP A 117 -5.81 13.78 -7.78
N GLY A 118 -7.08 14.16 -7.95
CA GLY A 118 -7.72 14.27 -9.27
C GLY A 118 -7.01 15.26 -10.18
N GLU A 119 -6.66 16.45 -9.67
CA GLU A 119 -5.92 17.47 -10.41
C GLU A 119 -4.53 16.98 -10.83
N TRP A 120 -3.77 16.44 -9.87
CA TRP A 120 -2.40 15.97 -10.11
C TRP A 120 -2.36 14.80 -11.07
N ASN A 121 -3.24 13.84 -10.91
CA ASN A 121 -3.34 12.69 -11.81
C ASN A 121 -3.71 13.13 -13.25
N SER A 122 -4.54 14.15 -13.40
CA SER A 122 -4.90 14.73 -14.71
C SER A 122 -3.76 15.51 -15.36
N SER A 123 -2.78 15.97 -14.58
CA SER A 123 -1.61 16.70 -15.07
C SER A 123 -0.49 15.79 -15.59
N LEU A 124 -0.58 14.48 -15.33
CA LEU A 124 0.40 13.52 -15.81
C LEU A 124 0.50 13.52 -17.33
N SER A 125 1.71 13.64 -17.85
CA SER A 125 1.99 13.67 -19.28
C SER A 125 3.22 12.86 -19.63
N SER A 126 3.27 12.34 -20.88
CA SER A 126 4.37 11.47 -21.31
C SER A 126 5.69 12.22 -21.39
N SER A 127 6.64 11.87 -20.54
CA SER A 127 7.97 12.48 -20.43
C SER A 127 9.06 11.41 -20.42
N ALA A 128 10.21 11.71 -21.01
CA ALA A 128 11.38 10.84 -20.92
C ALA A 128 12.07 11.07 -19.57
N LEU A 129 12.28 10.01 -18.81
CA LEU A 129 12.84 10.05 -17.46
C LEU A 129 14.00 9.09 -17.30
N ASN A 130 14.92 9.46 -16.42
CA ASN A 130 15.83 8.55 -15.76
C ASN A 130 15.25 8.21 -14.40
N LEU A 131 14.64 7.05 -14.28
CA LEU A 131 13.96 6.60 -13.06
C LEU A 131 14.89 5.73 -12.22
N LYS A 132 15.02 6.08 -10.95
CA LYS A 132 15.65 5.25 -9.92
C LYS A 132 14.60 4.88 -8.87
N LEU A 133 14.44 3.59 -8.63
CA LEU A 133 13.51 3.06 -7.63
C LEU A 133 14.25 2.04 -6.77
N PRO A 134 14.35 2.24 -5.45
CA PRO A 134 14.90 1.21 -4.58
C PRO A 134 14.04 -0.04 -4.65
N ARG A 135 14.67 -1.23 -4.69
CA ARG A 135 13.95 -2.46 -4.47
C ARG A 135 13.54 -2.51 -3.01
N PHE A 136 12.26 -2.68 -2.76
CA PHE A 136 11.71 -2.77 -1.42
C PHE A 136 10.81 -3.99 -1.26
N GLU A 137 10.63 -4.37 -0.03
CA GLU A 137 9.70 -5.39 0.43
C GLU A 137 9.15 -4.89 1.76
N MET A 138 7.84 -4.90 1.93
CA MET A 138 7.20 -4.31 3.08
C MET A 138 6.07 -5.21 3.56
N GLU A 139 6.10 -5.51 4.85
CA GLU A 139 5.00 -6.11 5.58
C GLU A 139 4.39 -5.06 6.51
N TYR A 140 3.08 -4.99 6.54
CA TYR A 140 2.35 -4.08 7.41
C TYR A 140 1.09 -4.76 7.92
N ASP A 141 0.89 -4.70 9.22
CA ASP A 141 -0.37 -5.06 9.85
C ASP A 141 -0.90 -3.90 10.68
N LYS A 142 -2.20 -3.76 10.72
CA LYS A 142 -2.87 -2.73 11.50
C LYS A 142 -4.23 -3.21 11.99
N GLU A 143 -4.51 -2.99 13.26
CA GLU A 143 -5.86 -3.05 13.79
C GLU A 143 -6.62 -1.79 13.38
N LEU A 144 -7.83 -1.96 12.84
CA LEU A 144 -8.60 -0.90 12.19
C LEU A 144 -9.83 -0.45 12.98
N ILE A 145 -10.12 -1.00 14.16
CA ILE A 145 -11.32 -0.67 14.94
C ILE A 145 -11.38 0.83 15.22
N ASP A 146 -10.30 1.42 15.72
CA ASP A 146 -10.26 2.86 16.04
C ASP A 146 -10.45 3.75 14.80
N ASP A 147 -9.85 3.37 13.67
CA ASP A 147 -10.01 4.10 12.42
C ASP A 147 -11.47 4.04 11.93
N MET A 148 -12.11 2.87 11.99
CA MET A 148 -13.50 2.71 11.58
C MET A 148 -14.45 3.45 12.52
N MET A 149 -14.19 3.43 13.82
CA MET A 149 -14.95 4.23 14.79
C MET A 149 -14.84 5.72 14.51
N ALA A 150 -13.65 6.21 14.17
CA ALA A 150 -13.43 7.61 13.78
C ALA A 150 -14.16 7.99 12.48
N MET A 151 -14.34 7.03 11.57
CA MET A 151 -15.13 7.18 10.34
C MET A 151 -16.64 7.05 10.55
N GLY A 152 -17.10 6.83 11.80
CA GLY A 152 -18.51 6.77 12.17
C GLY A 152 -19.11 5.38 12.36
N MET A 153 -18.35 4.30 12.14
CA MET A 153 -18.79 2.93 12.39
C MET A 153 -18.57 2.58 13.87
N GLN A 154 -19.43 3.03 14.76
CA GLN A 154 -19.24 2.84 16.21
C GLN A 154 -19.97 1.60 16.74
N GLU A 155 -21.21 1.40 16.34
CA GLU A 155 -22.13 0.42 16.92
C GLU A 155 -21.66 -1.02 16.71
N ALA A 156 -21.07 -1.32 15.54
CA ALA A 156 -20.59 -2.65 15.15
C ALA A 156 -19.54 -3.25 16.10
N PHE A 157 -18.83 -2.43 16.85
CA PHE A 157 -17.75 -2.84 17.77
C PHE A 157 -18.19 -2.90 19.24
N THR A 158 -19.48 -2.73 19.50
CA THR A 158 -20.05 -2.70 20.85
C THR A 158 -21.05 -3.85 21.05
N PRO A 159 -21.38 -4.21 22.29
CA PRO A 159 -22.45 -5.19 22.59
C PRO A 159 -23.84 -4.78 22.07
N SER A 160 -24.03 -3.54 21.62
CA SER A 160 -25.27 -3.05 21.03
C SER A 160 -25.35 -3.32 19.51
N ALA A 161 -24.35 -3.94 18.91
CA ALA A 161 -24.34 -4.28 17.49
C ALA A 161 -25.47 -5.24 17.12
N ASP A 162 -26.13 -4.97 15.99
CA ASP A 162 -27.16 -5.86 15.45
C ASP A 162 -26.63 -6.69 14.28
N PHE A 163 -26.22 -7.91 14.57
CA PHE A 163 -25.85 -8.93 13.59
C PHE A 163 -26.85 -10.09 13.54
N SER A 164 -28.12 -9.85 13.93
CA SER A 164 -29.17 -10.87 13.96
C SER A 164 -29.47 -11.50 12.58
N GLY A 165 -29.12 -10.80 11.49
CA GLY A 165 -29.17 -11.37 10.13
C GLY A 165 -28.08 -12.43 9.85
N MET A 166 -27.08 -12.60 10.72
CA MET A 166 -25.95 -13.53 10.56
C MET A 166 -25.98 -14.69 11.56
N ALA A 167 -26.48 -14.45 12.76
CA ALA A 167 -26.59 -15.45 13.82
C ALA A 167 -27.70 -15.10 14.81
N ASP A 168 -28.21 -16.12 15.52
CA ASP A 168 -29.24 -15.96 16.57
C ASP A 168 -28.64 -15.52 17.93
N GLU A 169 -27.30 -15.37 18.01
CA GLU A 169 -26.57 -14.92 19.18
C GLU A 169 -26.19 -13.44 19.06
N ASP A 170 -26.07 -12.75 20.18
CA ASP A 170 -25.55 -11.38 20.20
C ASP A 170 -24.06 -11.39 19.81
N LEU A 171 -23.76 -10.74 18.70
CA LEU A 171 -22.40 -10.64 18.13
C LEU A 171 -21.97 -9.19 18.02
N PHE A 172 -20.69 -8.96 18.21
CA PHE A 172 -20.03 -7.72 17.81
C PHE A 172 -18.64 -8.00 17.28
N ILE A 173 -18.07 -7.06 16.52
CA ILE A 173 -16.71 -7.16 15.98
C ILE A 173 -15.72 -6.83 17.10
N SER A 174 -14.94 -7.83 17.53
CA SER A 174 -13.92 -7.68 18.58
C SER A 174 -12.49 -7.51 18.03
N LEU A 175 -12.29 -7.80 16.75
CA LEU A 175 -11.01 -7.61 16.05
C LEU A 175 -11.29 -7.31 14.58
N LEU A 176 -10.67 -6.25 14.07
CA LEU A 176 -10.63 -5.91 12.66
C LEU A 176 -9.20 -5.57 12.29
N GLN A 177 -8.57 -6.40 11.48
CA GLN A 177 -7.14 -6.29 11.18
C GLN A 177 -6.88 -6.40 9.68
N GLN A 178 -6.00 -5.53 9.18
CA GLN A 178 -5.52 -5.52 7.81
C GLN A 178 -4.08 -6.01 7.77
N PHE A 179 -3.84 -7.05 6.98
CA PHE A 179 -2.48 -7.50 6.64
C PHE A 179 -2.16 -7.09 5.22
N THR A 180 -1.00 -6.49 5.02
CA THR A 180 -0.53 -6.06 3.71
C THR A 180 0.90 -6.54 3.49
N TYR A 181 1.17 -7.04 2.29
CA TYR A 181 2.49 -7.42 1.83
C TYR A 181 2.71 -6.82 0.43
N VAL A 182 3.86 -6.12 0.25
CA VAL A 182 4.26 -5.48 -1.01
C VAL A 182 5.70 -5.85 -1.35
#